data_b1ee04df842f23b9fe7547f2c0647836
#
_entry.id   b1ee04df842f23b9fe7547f2c0647836
#
_cell.length_a   1.000
_cell.length_b   1.000
_cell.length_c   1.000
_cell.angle_alpha   90.00
_cell.angle_beta   90.00
_cell.angle_gamma   90.00
#
_symmetry.space_group_name_H-M   'P 1'
#
loop_
_entity.id
_entity.type
_entity.pdbx_description
1 polymer ?
#
loop_
_entity_poly.entity_id
_entity_poly.type
_entity_poly.pdbx_seq_one_letter_code
_entity_poly.pdbx_strand_id
1 'polypeptide(L)'
;MARRFLVFSGHNDRAVVALCRFFDQAGLPFVIVAAGQGDAIHRTRWRGHVIFNRLDALVTVPWLRELAASQDGGLVYCPTTEFINHFLLAHREALAGSGLEIGLPDQAIYEALTGKQSSQALMTALCPDLHLPASQPEGRWHAPCVLKPRANVAHGRVLYPILCRTATELDQALTGLDRSAYFAQDFIVGQSHYLCAYLSKDGQAASFWQLNLMQQAGGKSIVLARPTHNPGLDETRLFKGLHQQGYHGAFMLEVIQSGGQLFYIEVNPRFWGPLQLALDVCPDILSLFARDQGFDTRRLPAASPDKAAYAWAYGANLPGCVVHPAGQALRPAELDQLLYTHDVYARDDTQALHACH
;
A
#
# COMPACT_ATOMS: atom_id res chain seq x y z
N MET A 1 -12.46 18.42 23.08
CA MET A 1 -12.77 18.30 21.64
C MET A 1 -12.66 16.84 21.18
N ALA A 2 -13.20 16.48 20.00
CA ALA A 2 -13.15 15.11 19.52
C ALA A 2 -11.75 14.78 18.95
N ARG A 3 -11.32 13.50 19.07
CA ARG A 3 -10.12 12.97 18.40
C ARG A 3 -10.21 13.17 16.89
N ARG A 4 -9.09 13.31 16.20
CA ARG A 4 -9.01 13.48 14.74
C ARG A 4 -8.03 12.49 14.14
N PHE A 5 -8.31 12.03 12.92
CA PHE A 5 -7.33 11.26 12.15
C PHE A 5 -6.17 12.16 11.69
N LEU A 6 -4.95 11.65 11.78
CA LEU A 6 -3.72 12.29 11.30
C LEU A 6 -3.23 11.59 10.04
N VAL A 7 -3.22 12.31 8.93
CA VAL A 7 -2.75 11.82 7.63
C VAL A 7 -1.46 12.54 7.25
N PHE A 8 -0.43 11.77 6.89
CA PHE A 8 0.80 12.30 6.28
C PHE A 8 0.69 12.21 4.77
N SER A 9 0.85 13.33 4.05
CA SER A 9 0.90 13.35 2.57
C SER A 9 2.33 13.48 2.04
N GLY A 10 2.48 13.50 0.71
CA GLY A 10 3.74 13.54 -0.01
C GLY A 10 4.38 12.17 -0.28
N HIS A 11 3.78 11.11 0.24
CA HIS A 11 4.09 9.72 -0.10
C HIS A 11 2.78 8.95 -0.20
N ASN A 12 2.63 8.13 -1.24
CA ASN A 12 1.41 7.36 -1.47
C ASN A 12 0.15 8.24 -1.58
N ASP A 13 0.26 9.37 -2.30
CA ASP A 13 -0.78 10.42 -2.37
C ASP A 13 -2.14 9.89 -2.82
N ARG A 14 -2.16 8.82 -3.60
CA ARG A 14 -3.40 8.13 -4.03
C ARG A 14 -4.18 7.54 -2.85
N ALA A 15 -3.48 6.92 -1.89
CA ALA A 15 -4.09 6.43 -0.66
C ALA A 15 -4.51 7.59 0.25
N VAL A 16 -3.71 8.65 0.32
CA VAL A 16 -4.03 9.87 1.08
C VAL A 16 -5.33 10.48 0.58
N VAL A 17 -5.48 10.65 -0.73
CA VAL A 17 -6.70 11.19 -1.35
C VAL A 17 -7.91 10.29 -1.06
N ALA A 18 -7.75 8.96 -1.15
CA ALA A 18 -8.83 8.03 -0.83
C ALA A 18 -9.25 8.08 0.66
N LEU A 19 -8.30 8.22 1.58
CA LEU A 19 -8.58 8.43 3.01
C LEU A 19 -9.33 9.76 3.25
N CYS A 20 -8.89 10.84 2.62
CA CYS A 20 -9.56 12.13 2.73
C CYS A 20 -11.01 12.06 2.23
N ARG A 21 -11.26 11.38 1.11
CA ARG A 21 -12.62 11.10 0.60
C ARG A 21 -13.47 10.33 1.60
N PHE A 22 -12.90 9.25 2.13
CA PHE A 22 -13.57 8.43 3.15
C PHE A 22 -13.96 9.27 4.36
N PHE A 23 -13.03 10.04 4.94
CA PHE A 23 -13.30 10.87 6.11
C PHE A 23 -14.36 11.95 5.84
N ASP A 24 -14.28 12.60 4.68
CA ASP A 24 -15.25 13.61 4.25
C ASP A 24 -16.66 12.99 4.09
N GLN A 25 -16.78 11.85 3.41
CA GLN A 25 -18.04 11.12 3.20
C GLN A 25 -18.64 10.59 4.52
N ALA A 26 -17.80 10.10 5.41
CA ALA A 26 -18.22 9.58 6.70
C ALA A 26 -18.45 10.67 7.75
N GLY A 27 -18.11 11.93 7.45
CA GLY A 27 -18.18 13.05 8.40
C GLY A 27 -17.21 12.90 9.56
N LEU A 28 -16.05 12.22 9.34
CA LEU A 28 -15.04 11.97 10.35
C LEU A 28 -14.02 13.12 10.39
N PRO A 29 -13.64 13.60 11.58
CA PRO A 29 -12.68 14.68 11.70
C PRO A 29 -11.26 14.20 11.39
N PHE A 30 -10.54 14.94 10.57
CA PHE A 30 -9.16 14.64 10.20
C PHE A 30 -8.32 15.90 9.98
N VAL A 31 -7.01 15.74 10.05
CA VAL A 31 -6.01 16.75 9.76
C VAL A 31 -4.87 16.16 8.92
N ILE A 32 -4.16 17.00 8.20
CA ILE A 32 -3.12 16.59 7.27
C ILE A 32 -1.81 17.28 7.62
N VAL A 33 -0.73 16.51 7.60
CA VAL A 33 0.65 17.01 7.59
C VAL A 33 1.19 16.84 6.17
N ALA A 34 1.42 17.95 5.50
CA ALA A 34 1.92 17.97 4.13
C ALA A 34 3.45 17.80 4.07
N ALA A 35 3.97 17.23 2.97
CA ALA A 35 5.40 17.08 2.73
C ALA A 35 6.12 18.39 2.34
N GLY A 36 5.43 19.49 2.39
CA GLY A 36 5.93 20.84 2.08
C GLY A 36 4.92 21.65 1.31
N GLN A 37 5.29 22.87 0.95
CA GLN A 37 4.41 23.79 0.22
C GLN A 37 4.08 23.33 -1.21
N GLY A 38 4.94 22.50 -1.80
CA GLY A 38 4.74 21.92 -3.14
C GLY A 38 3.92 20.63 -3.15
N ASP A 39 3.48 20.15 -1.99
CA ASP A 39 2.70 18.92 -1.87
C ASP A 39 1.40 18.99 -2.69
N ALA A 40 1.08 17.92 -3.40
CA ALA A 40 -0.11 17.80 -4.23
C ALA A 40 -1.42 18.03 -3.44
N ILE A 41 -1.43 17.75 -2.13
CA ILE A 41 -2.59 17.93 -1.26
C ILE A 41 -3.10 19.36 -1.25
N HIS A 42 -2.22 20.38 -1.44
CA HIS A 42 -2.60 21.79 -1.51
C HIS A 42 -3.47 22.14 -2.73
N ARG A 43 -3.46 21.28 -3.74
CA ARG A 43 -4.28 21.40 -4.96
C ARG A 43 -5.54 20.54 -4.92
N THR A 44 -5.89 20.04 -3.74
CA THR A 44 -7.12 19.28 -3.52
C THR A 44 -8.14 20.08 -2.72
N ARG A 45 -9.38 19.61 -2.68
CA ARG A 45 -10.45 20.15 -1.84
C ARG A 45 -10.06 20.23 -0.36
N TRP A 46 -9.17 19.33 0.10
CA TRP A 46 -8.79 19.19 1.52
C TRP A 46 -7.61 20.06 1.94
N ARG A 47 -7.16 21.01 1.13
CA ARG A 47 -6.10 21.97 1.50
C ARG A 47 -6.33 22.67 2.83
N GLY A 48 -7.59 22.92 3.21
CA GLY A 48 -7.97 23.53 4.49
C GLY A 48 -7.78 22.64 5.72
N HIS A 49 -7.54 21.33 5.53
CA HIS A 49 -7.22 20.39 6.62
C HIS A 49 -5.72 20.28 6.88
N VAL A 50 -4.87 20.95 6.09
CA VAL A 50 -3.42 20.94 6.30
C VAL A 50 -3.09 21.85 7.49
N ILE A 51 -2.60 21.22 8.55
CA ILE A 51 -2.22 21.92 9.80
C ILE A 51 -0.73 22.20 9.90
N PHE A 52 0.09 21.50 9.11
CA PHE A 52 1.53 21.64 9.11
C PHE A 52 2.14 21.29 7.75
N ASN A 53 3.15 22.07 7.33
CA ASN A 53 3.97 21.78 6.16
C ASN A 53 5.38 21.41 6.64
N ARG A 54 5.80 20.16 6.41
CA ARG A 54 7.16 19.74 6.73
C ARG A 54 8.16 20.47 5.83
N LEU A 55 9.31 20.81 6.37
CA LEU A 55 10.41 21.43 5.60
C LEU A 55 11.26 20.37 4.89
N ASP A 56 11.27 19.15 5.43
CA ASP A 56 12.00 18.00 4.94
C ASP A 56 11.25 16.68 5.24
N ALA A 57 11.84 15.55 4.90
CA ALA A 57 11.27 14.23 5.19
C ALA A 57 11.45 13.81 6.67
N LEU A 58 12.17 14.58 7.47
CA LEU A 58 12.52 14.21 8.84
C LEU A 58 11.28 14.24 9.75
N VAL A 59 11.09 13.15 10.50
CA VAL A 59 10.12 13.04 11.58
C VAL A 59 10.89 12.80 12.86
N THR A 60 10.61 13.60 13.90
CA THR A 60 11.27 13.47 15.21
C THR A 60 10.24 13.33 16.33
N VAL A 61 10.63 12.67 17.43
CA VAL A 61 9.77 12.49 18.60
C VAL A 61 9.36 13.83 19.22
N PRO A 62 10.29 14.81 19.45
CA PRO A 62 9.90 16.11 20.01
C PRO A 62 8.85 16.82 19.15
N TRP A 63 9.07 16.87 17.83
CA TRP A 63 8.12 17.50 16.91
C TRP A 63 6.74 16.82 16.93
N LEU A 64 6.67 15.47 16.92
CA LEU A 64 5.39 14.75 16.99
C LEU A 64 4.65 15.00 18.31
N ARG A 65 5.37 15.06 19.43
CA ARG A 65 4.78 15.38 20.73
C ARG A 65 4.22 16.81 20.74
N GLU A 66 4.97 17.78 20.21
CA GLU A 66 4.52 19.15 20.07
C GLU A 66 3.31 19.27 19.15
N LEU A 67 3.35 18.63 18.00
CA LEU A 67 2.22 18.56 17.07
C LEU A 67 0.96 17.99 17.75
N ALA A 68 1.08 16.86 18.43
CA ALA A 68 -0.04 16.23 19.12
C ALA A 68 -0.57 17.09 20.26
N ALA A 69 0.32 17.70 21.06
CA ALA A 69 -0.06 18.61 22.16
C ALA A 69 -0.76 19.89 21.67
N SER A 70 -0.45 20.35 20.46
CA SER A 70 -1.11 21.51 19.83
C SER A 70 -2.54 21.22 19.36
N GLN A 71 -2.96 19.94 19.39
CA GLN A 71 -4.26 19.52 18.86
C GLN A 71 -5.20 19.07 19.99
N ASP A 72 -6.23 19.86 20.24
CA ASP A 72 -7.25 19.50 21.22
C ASP A 72 -7.97 18.17 20.84
N GLY A 73 -8.09 17.25 21.80
CA GLY A 73 -8.80 15.97 21.65
C GLY A 73 -7.94 14.79 21.20
N GLY A 74 -6.69 15.05 20.77
CA GLY A 74 -5.75 14.00 20.35
C GLY A 74 -5.84 13.61 18.88
N LEU A 75 -4.80 12.89 18.42
CA LEU A 75 -4.62 12.46 17.04
C LEU A 75 -4.56 10.94 16.94
N VAL A 76 -5.11 10.39 15.86
CA VAL A 76 -5.03 8.95 15.51
C VAL A 76 -4.33 8.80 14.16
N TYR A 77 -3.20 8.13 14.16
CA TYR A 77 -2.37 7.97 12.96
C TYR A 77 -3.02 7.07 11.91
N CYS A 78 -2.91 7.46 10.63
CA CYS A 78 -3.32 6.67 9.46
C CYS A 78 -2.08 6.07 8.79
N PRO A 79 -1.91 4.74 8.73
CA PRO A 79 -0.71 4.08 8.22
C PRO A 79 -0.66 4.04 6.70
N THR A 80 -0.09 5.08 6.07
CA THR A 80 0.05 5.18 4.60
C THR A 80 1.45 4.88 4.09
N THR A 81 2.48 4.91 4.95
CA THR A 81 3.88 4.71 4.57
C THR A 81 4.63 3.82 5.56
N GLU A 82 5.45 2.93 5.06
CA GLU A 82 6.27 2.02 5.86
C GLU A 82 7.30 2.78 6.69
N PHE A 83 7.90 3.83 6.12
CA PHE A 83 8.90 4.66 6.82
C PHE A 83 8.36 5.27 8.12
N ILE A 84 7.18 5.90 8.07
CA ILE A 84 6.56 6.50 9.26
C ILE A 84 6.12 5.41 10.23
N ASN A 85 5.60 4.28 9.73
CA ASN A 85 5.20 3.16 10.57
C ASN A 85 6.38 2.64 11.40
N HIS A 86 7.54 2.37 10.77
CA HIS A 86 8.75 1.94 11.49
C HIS A 86 9.22 2.99 12.50
N PHE A 87 9.20 4.28 12.13
CA PHE A 87 9.58 5.35 13.04
C PHE A 87 8.68 5.37 14.30
N LEU A 88 7.35 5.31 14.09
CA LEU A 88 6.39 5.33 15.20
C LEU A 88 6.50 4.09 16.11
N LEU A 89 6.74 2.92 15.51
CA LEU A 89 6.96 1.68 16.25
C LEU A 89 8.22 1.73 17.10
N ALA A 90 9.34 2.18 16.51
CA ALA A 90 10.62 2.30 17.23
C ALA A 90 10.59 3.33 18.38
N HIS A 91 9.67 4.29 18.34
CA HIS A 91 9.53 5.35 19.33
C HIS A 91 8.20 5.31 20.09
N ARG A 92 7.50 4.17 20.10
CA ARG A 92 6.17 4.02 20.70
C ARG A 92 6.14 4.45 22.17
N GLU A 93 7.13 4.01 22.97
CA GLU A 93 7.24 4.38 24.39
C GLU A 93 7.48 5.88 24.57
N ALA A 94 8.37 6.47 23.78
CA ALA A 94 8.67 7.89 23.83
C ALA A 94 7.50 8.78 23.41
N LEU A 95 6.56 8.24 22.62
CA LEU A 95 5.33 8.91 22.18
C LEU A 95 4.13 8.65 23.10
N ALA A 96 4.27 7.72 24.08
CA ALA A 96 3.18 7.43 25.01
C ALA A 96 2.75 8.70 25.77
N GLY A 97 1.45 8.88 25.96
CA GLY A 97 0.88 10.03 26.64
C GLY A 97 0.99 11.37 25.91
N SER A 98 1.48 11.42 24.66
CA SER A 98 1.58 12.64 23.86
C SER A 98 0.25 13.14 23.31
N GLY A 99 -0.80 12.31 23.32
CA GLY A 99 -2.05 12.56 22.61
C GLY A 99 -2.06 12.00 21.16
N LEU A 100 -0.99 11.33 20.73
CA LEU A 100 -0.93 10.62 19.45
C LEU A 100 -1.17 9.12 19.69
N GLU A 101 -2.29 8.61 19.17
CA GLU A 101 -2.57 7.17 19.08
C GLU A 101 -1.95 6.60 17.80
N ILE A 102 -1.03 5.65 17.94
CA ILE A 102 -0.29 5.07 16.82
C ILE A 102 -1.14 4.04 16.06
N GLY A 103 -1.94 3.22 16.76
CA GLY A 103 -2.89 2.26 16.16
C GLY A 103 -2.23 1.12 15.34
N LEU A 104 -0.90 0.96 15.42
CA LEU A 104 -0.14 -0.10 14.74
C LEU A 104 0.00 -1.34 15.63
N PRO A 105 0.19 -2.55 15.08
CA PRO A 105 0.49 -3.76 15.84
C PRO A 105 1.85 -3.65 16.54
N ASP A 106 2.24 -4.69 17.28
CA ASP A 106 3.55 -4.73 17.88
C ASP A 106 4.67 -4.71 16.84
N GLN A 107 5.81 -4.09 17.21
CA GLN A 107 6.95 -3.91 16.31
C GLN A 107 7.45 -5.24 15.75
N ALA A 108 7.54 -6.29 16.56
CA ALA A 108 8.07 -7.59 16.15
C ALA A 108 7.27 -8.22 14.99
N ILE A 109 5.93 -8.23 15.08
CA ILE A 109 5.09 -8.79 13.99
C ILE A 109 5.09 -7.87 12.76
N TYR A 110 5.14 -6.55 12.95
CA TYR A 110 5.25 -5.59 11.85
C TYR A 110 6.56 -5.79 11.06
N GLU A 111 7.69 -5.93 11.76
CA GLU A 111 9.00 -6.20 11.15
C GLU A 111 9.05 -7.58 10.50
N ALA A 112 8.41 -8.60 11.10
CA ALA A 112 8.30 -9.92 10.49
C ALA A 112 7.55 -9.86 9.14
N LEU A 113 6.55 -9.00 8.99
CA LEU A 113 5.81 -8.81 7.74
C LEU A 113 6.56 -7.95 6.71
N THR A 114 7.30 -6.94 7.13
CA THR A 114 8.05 -6.06 6.21
C THR A 114 9.38 -6.65 5.76
N GLY A 115 9.99 -7.53 6.54
CA GLY A 115 11.23 -8.21 6.18
C GLY A 115 11.02 -9.22 5.05
N LYS A 116 11.85 -9.17 3.99
CA LYS A 116 11.62 -9.99 2.79
C LYS A 116 11.66 -11.49 3.05
N GLN A 117 12.59 -11.98 3.87
CA GLN A 117 12.71 -13.41 4.19
C GLN A 117 11.75 -13.83 5.31
N SER A 118 11.61 -13.00 6.35
CA SER A 118 10.71 -13.28 7.47
C SER A 118 9.25 -13.33 7.03
N SER A 119 8.83 -12.44 6.13
CA SER A 119 7.46 -12.46 5.59
C SER A 119 7.20 -13.68 4.73
N GLN A 120 8.17 -14.15 3.93
CA GLN A 120 8.04 -15.42 3.20
C GLN A 120 7.83 -16.60 4.14
N ALA A 121 8.68 -16.72 5.18
CA ALA A 121 8.57 -17.79 6.16
C ALA A 121 7.23 -17.74 6.91
N LEU A 122 6.80 -16.55 7.36
CA LEU A 122 5.53 -16.36 8.05
C LEU A 122 4.34 -16.73 7.14
N MET A 123 4.30 -16.18 5.92
CA MET A 123 3.18 -16.39 5.01
C MET A 123 3.04 -17.85 4.56
N THR A 124 4.13 -18.56 4.31
CA THR A 124 4.08 -20.00 3.99
C THR A 124 3.69 -20.86 5.19
N ALA A 125 4.03 -20.46 6.41
CA ALA A 125 3.56 -21.15 7.61
C ALA A 125 2.05 -20.96 7.84
N LEU A 126 1.54 -19.74 7.59
CA LEU A 126 0.11 -19.41 7.71
C LEU A 126 -0.73 -19.99 6.56
N CYS A 127 -0.20 -19.99 5.34
CA CYS A 127 -0.88 -20.44 4.12
C CYS A 127 0.01 -21.44 3.37
N PRO A 128 -0.03 -22.76 3.72
CA PRO A 128 0.82 -23.78 3.08
C PRO A 128 0.60 -23.96 1.58
N ASP A 129 -0.55 -23.51 1.07
CA ASP A 129 -0.89 -23.54 -0.37
C ASP A 129 -0.27 -22.36 -1.14
N LEU A 130 0.37 -21.40 -0.45
CA LEU A 130 1.15 -20.36 -1.08
C LEU A 130 2.56 -20.87 -1.40
N HIS A 131 2.89 -20.88 -2.68
CA HIS A 131 4.23 -21.21 -3.15
C HIS A 131 5.14 -19.98 -3.07
N LEU A 132 6.44 -20.22 -2.92
CA LEU A 132 7.45 -19.18 -3.11
C LEU A 132 8.06 -19.31 -4.51
N PRO A 133 8.35 -18.20 -5.21
CA PRO A 133 9.24 -18.26 -6.36
C PRO A 133 10.56 -18.91 -5.96
N ALA A 134 11.09 -19.83 -6.78
CA ALA A 134 12.32 -20.53 -6.44
C ALA A 134 13.48 -19.54 -6.28
N SER A 135 14.26 -19.70 -5.22
CA SER A 135 15.46 -18.89 -4.99
C SER A 135 16.62 -19.45 -5.82
N GLN A 136 17.32 -18.58 -6.53
CA GLN A 136 18.49 -18.97 -7.31
C GLN A 136 19.77 -18.93 -6.45
N PRO A 137 20.66 -19.92 -6.57
CA PRO A 137 21.91 -19.96 -5.81
C PRO A 137 22.76 -18.70 -6.06
N GLU A 138 23.41 -18.22 -5.03
CA GLU A 138 24.34 -17.08 -5.14
C GLU A 138 25.46 -17.38 -6.15
N GLY A 139 25.75 -16.41 -7.02
CA GLY A 139 26.74 -16.56 -8.08
C GLY A 139 26.26 -17.38 -9.31
N ARG A 140 25.04 -17.93 -9.31
CA ARG A 140 24.46 -18.68 -10.44
C ARG A 140 23.10 -18.11 -10.89
N TRP A 141 22.97 -16.80 -10.77
CA TRP A 141 21.73 -16.13 -11.19
C TRP A 141 21.58 -16.15 -12.71
N HIS A 142 20.39 -16.44 -13.17
CA HIS A 142 20.05 -16.50 -14.60
C HIS A 142 18.67 -15.85 -14.84
N ALA A 143 18.47 -15.31 -16.03
CA ALA A 143 17.19 -14.76 -16.45
C ALA A 143 16.27 -15.88 -17.02
N PRO A 144 14.93 -15.75 -16.90
CA PRO A 144 14.24 -14.64 -16.27
C PRO A 144 14.25 -14.72 -14.74
N CYS A 145 14.56 -13.61 -14.07
CA CYS A 145 14.60 -13.56 -12.60
C CYS A 145 14.21 -12.18 -12.06
N VAL A 146 13.99 -12.11 -10.75
CA VAL A 146 13.84 -10.88 -9.99
C VAL A 146 14.96 -10.80 -8.96
N LEU A 147 15.77 -9.74 -9.03
CA LEU A 147 16.74 -9.42 -7.99
C LEU A 147 15.99 -8.63 -6.90
N LYS A 148 15.80 -9.22 -5.73
CA LYS A 148 15.14 -8.59 -4.59
C LYS A 148 16.16 -8.10 -3.58
N PRO A 149 16.05 -6.86 -3.08
CA PRO A 149 16.91 -6.39 -2.03
C PRO A 149 16.63 -7.18 -0.73
N ARG A 150 17.68 -7.50 0.02
CA ARG A 150 17.55 -8.15 1.33
C ARG A 150 16.93 -7.22 2.37
N ALA A 151 17.16 -5.90 2.21
CA ALA A 151 16.55 -4.84 3.01
C ALA A 151 16.10 -3.69 2.09
N ASN A 152 15.04 -2.98 2.47
CA ASN A 152 14.53 -1.85 1.68
C ASN A 152 15.48 -0.65 1.67
N VAL A 153 16.39 -0.55 2.65
CA VAL A 153 17.42 0.49 2.73
C VAL A 153 18.76 -0.16 3.04
N ALA A 154 19.79 0.13 2.23
CA ALA A 154 21.17 -0.23 2.50
C ALA A 154 22.10 0.95 2.16
N HIS A 155 23.10 1.18 2.99
CA HIS A 155 24.08 2.28 2.84
C HIS A 155 23.44 3.67 2.60
N GLY A 156 22.31 3.94 3.30
CA GLY A 156 21.57 5.20 3.19
C GLY A 156 20.78 5.37 1.89
N ARG A 157 20.65 4.32 1.07
CA ARG A 157 19.89 4.33 -0.19
C ARG A 157 18.69 3.39 -0.11
N VAL A 158 17.55 3.82 -0.67
CA VAL A 158 16.39 2.95 -0.87
C VAL A 158 16.69 2.01 -2.03
N LEU A 159 16.54 0.71 -1.79
CA LEU A 159 16.73 -0.33 -2.79
C LEU A 159 15.37 -0.81 -3.30
N TYR A 160 15.34 -1.12 -4.60
CA TYR A 160 14.14 -1.62 -5.28
C TYR A 160 14.39 -2.97 -5.92
N PRO A 161 13.37 -3.82 -6.13
CA PRO A 161 13.48 -5.00 -6.97
C PRO A 161 13.87 -4.64 -8.40
N ILE A 162 14.67 -5.50 -9.04
CA ILE A 162 15.08 -5.37 -10.43
C ILE A 162 14.57 -6.59 -11.20
N LEU A 163 13.71 -6.35 -12.19
CA LEU A 163 13.17 -7.39 -13.05
C LEU A 163 14.12 -7.62 -14.23
N CYS A 164 14.66 -8.83 -14.36
CA CYS A 164 15.54 -9.24 -15.44
C CYS A 164 14.86 -10.33 -16.26
N ARG A 165 14.30 -9.98 -17.42
CA ARG A 165 13.59 -10.92 -18.30
C ARG A 165 14.52 -11.62 -19.27
N THR A 166 15.65 -10.99 -19.59
CA THR A 166 16.67 -11.48 -20.52
C THR A 166 18.05 -11.52 -19.88
N ALA A 167 18.96 -12.33 -20.41
CA ALA A 167 20.35 -12.38 -19.96
C ALA A 167 21.02 -10.99 -20.05
N THR A 168 20.74 -10.25 -21.12
CA THR A 168 21.29 -8.89 -21.31
C THR A 168 20.82 -7.93 -20.20
N GLU A 169 19.54 -7.98 -19.82
CA GLU A 169 19.02 -7.16 -18.70
C GLU A 169 19.67 -7.57 -17.38
N LEU A 170 19.89 -8.86 -17.16
CA LEU A 170 20.57 -9.34 -15.96
C LEU A 170 22.03 -8.85 -15.91
N ASP A 171 22.77 -8.98 -17.00
CA ASP A 171 24.17 -8.52 -17.08
C ASP A 171 24.28 -7.01 -16.85
N GLN A 172 23.35 -6.23 -17.42
CA GLN A 172 23.27 -4.78 -17.19
C GLN A 172 22.96 -4.46 -15.72
N ALA A 173 21.99 -5.16 -15.12
CA ALA A 173 21.61 -4.97 -13.72
C ALA A 173 22.77 -5.31 -12.77
N LEU A 174 23.56 -6.34 -13.08
CA LEU A 174 24.69 -6.76 -12.27
C LEU A 174 25.89 -5.83 -12.37
N THR A 175 25.94 -4.96 -13.38
CA THR A 175 27.00 -3.98 -13.54
C THR A 175 26.90 -2.92 -12.45
N GLY A 176 27.86 -2.93 -11.51
CA GLY A 176 27.89 -1.99 -10.38
C GLY A 176 26.90 -2.29 -9.24
N LEU A 177 26.16 -3.41 -9.30
CA LEU A 177 25.29 -3.84 -8.22
C LEU A 177 26.11 -4.43 -7.06
N ASP A 178 25.81 -3.99 -5.84
CA ASP A 178 26.26 -4.72 -4.64
C ASP A 178 25.43 -6.02 -4.51
N ARG A 179 26.00 -7.11 -5.00
CA ARG A 179 25.32 -8.43 -5.01
C ARG A 179 25.00 -8.93 -3.60
N SER A 180 25.77 -8.53 -2.58
CA SER A 180 25.53 -8.94 -1.19
C SER A 180 24.23 -8.37 -0.63
N ALA A 181 23.77 -7.23 -1.16
CA ALA A 181 22.54 -6.58 -0.78
C ALA A 181 21.28 -7.19 -1.45
N TYR A 182 21.47 -8.15 -2.39
CA TYR A 182 20.37 -8.74 -3.15
C TYR A 182 20.37 -10.27 -3.07
N PHE A 183 19.23 -10.86 -3.42
CA PHE A 183 19.07 -12.27 -3.75
C PHE A 183 18.20 -12.39 -5.00
N ALA A 184 18.33 -13.47 -5.75
CA ALA A 184 17.55 -13.70 -6.95
C ALA A 184 16.47 -14.76 -6.72
N GLN A 185 15.30 -14.52 -7.30
CA GLN A 185 14.20 -15.48 -7.39
C GLN A 185 13.75 -15.60 -8.85
N ASP A 186 13.17 -16.75 -9.19
CA ASP A 186 12.58 -16.94 -10.50
C ASP A 186 11.48 -15.93 -10.77
N PHE A 187 11.43 -15.44 -12.01
CA PHE A 187 10.37 -14.56 -12.46
C PHE A 187 9.10 -15.37 -12.77
N ILE A 188 8.04 -15.13 -12.00
CA ILE A 188 6.76 -15.80 -12.20
C ILE A 188 5.91 -15.02 -13.21
N VAL A 189 5.53 -15.67 -14.29
CA VAL A 189 4.59 -15.14 -15.28
C VAL A 189 3.17 -15.59 -14.91
N GLY A 190 2.27 -14.65 -14.73
CA GLY A 190 0.90 -14.96 -14.33
C GLY A 190 0.04 -13.73 -14.10
N GLN A 191 -1.13 -13.94 -13.52
CA GLN A 191 -2.04 -12.85 -13.13
C GLN A 191 -1.68 -12.33 -11.74
N SER A 192 -1.39 -11.04 -11.63
CA SER A 192 -1.10 -10.38 -10.37
C SER A 192 -2.41 -10.01 -9.66
N HIS A 193 -2.57 -10.52 -8.44
CA HIS A 193 -3.70 -10.25 -7.57
C HIS A 193 -3.23 -9.60 -6.26
N TYR A 194 -4.02 -8.67 -5.74
CA TYR A 194 -3.88 -8.15 -4.40
C TYR A 194 -5.06 -8.58 -3.54
N LEU A 195 -4.78 -9.23 -2.40
CA LEU A 195 -5.71 -9.25 -1.27
C LEU A 195 -5.51 -7.95 -0.50
N CYS A 196 -6.54 -7.14 -0.47
CA CYS A 196 -6.57 -5.86 0.23
C CYS A 196 -7.47 -6.00 1.45
N ALA A 197 -6.95 -5.79 2.67
CA ALA A 197 -7.67 -6.09 3.89
C ALA A 197 -7.39 -5.12 5.04
N TYR A 198 -8.34 -5.07 5.97
CA TYR A 198 -8.14 -4.61 7.34
C TYR A 198 -8.52 -5.71 8.32
N LEU A 199 -7.62 -6.00 9.26
CA LEU A 199 -7.83 -6.93 10.37
C LEU A 199 -7.89 -6.11 11.67
N SER A 200 -9.02 -6.15 12.38
CA SER A 200 -9.19 -5.39 13.61
C SER A 200 -8.51 -6.04 14.82
N LYS A 201 -8.38 -5.28 15.90
CA LYS A 201 -7.80 -5.77 17.17
C LYS A 201 -8.57 -6.93 17.77
N ASP A 202 -9.88 -7.03 17.52
CA ASP A 202 -10.76 -8.12 17.97
C ASP A 202 -10.86 -9.29 16.97
N GLY A 203 -10.07 -9.27 15.88
CA GLY A 203 -9.98 -10.35 14.89
C GLY A 203 -11.05 -10.32 13.80
N GLN A 204 -11.89 -9.27 13.71
CA GLN A 204 -12.77 -9.09 12.57
C GLN A 204 -11.95 -8.68 11.35
N ALA A 205 -12.34 -9.14 10.16
CA ALA A 205 -11.68 -8.78 8.91
C ALA A 205 -12.68 -8.25 7.88
N ALA A 206 -12.25 -7.26 7.10
CA ALA A 206 -12.91 -6.85 5.88
C ALA A 206 -11.88 -6.88 4.76
N SER A 207 -12.24 -7.47 3.60
CA SER A 207 -11.30 -7.69 2.50
C SER A 207 -11.98 -7.70 1.15
N PHE A 208 -11.19 -7.45 0.11
CA PHE A 208 -11.55 -7.73 -1.29
C PHE A 208 -10.31 -8.08 -2.10
N TRP A 209 -10.55 -8.73 -3.24
CA TRP A 209 -9.49 -9.06 -4.19
C TRP A 209 -9.47 -8.07 -5.35
N GLN A 210 -8.28 -7.63 -5.70
CA GLN A 210 -7.97 -6.77 -6.82
C GLN A 210 -7.16 -7.53 -7.86
N LEU A 211 -7.54 -7.45 -9.13
CA LEU A 211 -6.77 -7.92 -10.27
C LEU A 211 -6.02 -6.74 -10.89
N ASN A 212 -4.69 -6.85 -10.96
CA ASN A 212 -3.84 -5.82 -11.52
C ASN A 212 -3.78 -5.98 -13.05
N LEU A 213 -4.11 -4.90 -13.77
CA LEU A 213 -4.15 -4.85 -15.22
C LEU A 213 -2.93 -4.14 -15.81
N MET A 214 -2.43 -3.11 -15.14
CA MET A 214 -1.27 -2.32 -15.55
C MET A 214 -0.48 -1.85 -14.34
N GLN A 215 0.84 -1.84 -14.46
CA GLN A 215 1.79 -1.46 -13.42
C GLN A 215 2.96 -0.67 -14.02
N GLN A 216 3.52 0.26 -13.27
CA GLN A 216 4.74 0.94 -13.66
C GLN A 216 5.91 -0.04 -13.82
N ALA A 217 6.85 0.30 -14.71
CA ALA A 217 8.05 -0.49 -14.92
C ALA A 217 8.82 -0.79 -13.62
N GLY A 218 9.42 -1.97 -13.57
CA GLY A 218 10.19 -2.41 -12.40
C GLY A 218 9.34 -2.89 -11.21
N GLY A 219 8.06 -3.25 -11.44
CA GLY A 219 7.20 -3.76 -10.37
C GLY A 219 6.77 -2.70 -9.35
N LYS A 220 6.79 -1.43 -9.74
CA LYS A 220 6.43 -0.30 -8.87
C LYS A 220 4.90 -0.20 -8.68
N SER A 221 4.36 0.99 -8.70
CA SER A 221 2.94 1.25 -8.41
C SER A 221 1.99 0.66 -9.46
N ILE A 222 0.86 0.13 -9.01
CA ILE A 222 -0.26 -0.25 -9.88
C ILE A 222 -0.86 1.02 -10.51
N VAL A 223 -1.11 0.94 -11.81
CA VAL A 223 -1.67 2.02 -12.64
C VAL A 223 -3.12 1.75 -12.98
N LEU A 224 -3.50 0.50 -13.24
CA LEU A 224 -4.86 0.09 -13.52
C LEU A 224 -5.18 -1.22 -12.82
N ALA A 225 -6.33 -1.28 -12.18
CA ALA A 225 -6.83 -2.47 -11.50
C ALA A 225 -8.37 -2.51 -11.48
N ARG A 226 -8.92 -3.70 -11.27
CA ARG A 226 -10.36 -3.91 -11.06
C ARG A 226 -10.61 -4.92 -9.93
N PRO A 227 -11.80 -4.93 -9.32
CA PRO A 227 -12.14 -5.99 -8.37
C PRO A 227 -12.19 -7.35 -9.06
N THR A 228 -11.93 -8.40 -8.29
CA THR A 228 -12.00 -9.79 -8.77
C THR A 228 -12.42 -10.71 -7.63
N HIS A 229 -12.65 -11.98 -7.95
CA HIS A 229 -12.89 -13.01 -6.95
C HIS A 229 -11.55 -13.51 -6.37
N ASN A 230 -11.66 -14.12 -5.19
CA ASN A 230 -10.53 -14.80 -4.55
C ASN A 230 -9.94 -15.88 -5.53
N PRO A 231 -8.65 -15.82 -5.85
CA PRO A 231 -8.02 -16.77 -6.76
C PRO A 231 -7.75 -18.15 -6.13
N GLY A 232 -8.23 -18.42 -4.91
CA GLY A 232 -8.11 -19.70 -4.23
C GLY A 232 -7.33 -19.70 -2.92
N LEU A 233 -7.08 -18.52 -2.31
CA LEU A 233 -6.42 -18.43 -0.99
C LEU A 233 -7.42 -18.69 0.14
N ASP A 234 -7.04 -19.48 1.15
CA ASP A 234 -7.81 -19.59 2.41
C ASP A 234 -7.62 -18.35 3.28
N GLU A 235 -8.48 -17.33 3.03
CA GLU A 235 -8.46 -16.07 3.78
C GLU A 235 -8.79 -16.27 5.26
N THR A 236 -9.69 -17.20 5.58
CA THR A 236 -10.07 -17.47 6.98
C THR A 236 -8.87 -17.95 7.79
N ARG A 237 -8.09 -18.84 7.22
CA ARG A 237 -6.85 -19.33 7.82
C ARG A 237 -5.81 -18.20 7.95
N LEU A 238 -5.64 -17.40 6.90
CA LEU A 238 -4.71 -16.28 6.89
C LEU A 238 -5.05 -15.26 7.99
N PHE A 239 -6.29 -14.77 8.04
CA PHE A 239 -6.69 -13.75 9.03
C PHE A 239 -6.58 -14.28 10.46
N LYS A 240 -7.06 -15.51 10.71
CA LYS A 240 -6.92 -16.16 12.01
C LYS A 240 -5.45 -16.29 12.42
N GLY A 241 -4.59 -16.72 11.50
CA GLY A 241 -3.17 -16.89 11.76
C GLY A 241 -2.47 -15.56 12.04
N LEU A 242 -2.72 -14.51 11.24
CA LEU A 242 -2.18 -13.17 11.48
C LEU A 242 -2.63 -12.61 12.84
N HIS A 243 -3.92 -12.74 13.16
CA HIS A 243 -4.45 -12.30 14.47
C HIS A 243 -3.80 -13.04 15.63
N GLN A 244 -3.62 -14.37 15.53
CA GLN A 244 -2.92 -15.18 16.54
C GLN A 244 -1.45 -14.80 16.72
N GLN A 245 -0.81 -14.26 15.70
CA GLN A 245 0.54 -13.69 15.75
C GLN A 245 0.55 -12.24 16.29
N GLY A 246 -0.60 -11.70 16.69
CA GLY A 246 -0.73 -10.35 17.22
C GLY A 246 -0.81 -9.26 16.16
N TYR A 247 -0.98 -9.62 14.89
CA TYR A 247 -1.18 -8.61 13.84
C TYR A 247 -2.60 -8.08 13.83
N HIS A 248 -2.72 -6.77 13.73
CA HIS A 248 -3.94 -6.04 13.38
C HIS A 248 -3.58 -4.83 12.51
N GLY A 249 -4.51 -4.35 11.71
CA GLY A 249 -4.29 -3.18 10.85
C GLY A 249 -4.57 -3.44 9.37
N ALA A 250 -4.32 -2.43 8.56
CA ALA A 250 -4.42 -2.52 7.11
C ALA A 250 -3.23 -3.27 6.52
N PHE A 251 -3.48 -4.15 5.55
CA PHE A 251 -2.42 -4.76 4.77
C PHE A 251 -2.87 -5.08 3.34
N MET A 252 -1.91 -5.19 2.46
CA MET A 252 -2.05 -5.70 1.11
C MET A 252 -1.09 -6.87 0.92
N LEU A 253 -1.61 -8.00 0.46
CA LEU A 253 -0.83 -9.19 0.08
C LEU A 253 -0.86 -9.33 -1.44
N GLU A 254 0.31 -9.33 -2.08
CA GLU A 254 0.45 -9.63 -3.50
C GLU A 254 0.73 -11.10 -3.73
N VAL A 255 -0.07 -11.70 -4.62
CA VAL A 255 0.16 -13.03 -5.15
C VAL A 255 0.11 -13.03 -6.68
N ILE A 256 0.88 -13.92 -7.31
CA ILE A 256 0.77 -14.19 -8.74
C ILE A 256 0.13 -15.57 -8.93
N GLN A 257 -0.98 -15.62 -9.66
CA GLN A 257 -1.59 -16.87 -10.08
C GLN A 257 -0.95 -17.34 -11.39
N SER A 258 -0.32 -18.52 -11.36
CA SER A 258 0.34 -19.13 -12.50
C SER A 258 0.16 -20.65 -12.48
N GLY A 259 -0.29 -21.24 -13.58
CA GLY A 259 -0.48 -22.71 -13.68
C GLY A 259 -1.44 -23.31 -12.63
N GLY A 260 -2.42 -22.55 -12.16
CA GLY A 260 -3.33 -22.97 -11.10
C GLY A 260 -2.77 -22.87 -9.68
N GLN A 261 -1.54 -22.40 -9.50
CA GLN A 261 -0.88 -22.19 -8.21
C GLN A 261 -0.82 -20.70 -7.88
N LEU A 262 -0.77 -20.38 -6.58
CA LEU A 262 -0.57 -19.03 -6.05
C LEU A 262 0.86 -18.87 -5.55
N PHE A 263 1.56 -17.89 -6.07
CA PHE A 263 2.92 -17.55 -5.65
C PHE A 263 2.90 -16.27 -4.82
N TYR A 264 3.41 -16.34 -3.60
CA TYR A 264 3.62 -15.19 -2.72
C TYR A 264 4.67 -14.24 -3.31
N ILE A 265 4.37 -12.96 -3.38
CA ILE A 265 5.30 -11.93 -3.87
C ILE A 265 5.75 -11.03 -2.74
N GLU A 266 4.79 -10.37 -2.06
CA GLU A 266 5.06 -9.49 -0.91
C GLU A 266 3.81 -9.23 -0.08
N VAL A 267 4.00 -8.74 1.14
CA VAL A 267 2.96 -8.14 1.96
C VAL A 267 3.38 -6.73 2.38
N ASN A 268 2.44 -5.80 2.31
CA ASN A 268 2.64 -4.41 2.73
C ASN A 268 1.67 -4.09 3.86
N PRO A 269 2.12 -4.05 5.15
CA PRO A 269 1.25 -3.85 6.31
C PRO A 269 0.90 -2.36 6.51
N ARG A 270 0.21 -1.79 5.56
CA ARG A 270 -0.25 -0.39 5.49
C ARG A 270 -1.31 -0.24 4.43
N PHE A 271 -1.96 0.92 4.38
CA PHE A 271 -2.80 1.27 3.22
C PHE A 271 -1.96 1.32 1.94
N TRP A 272 -2.54 0.84 0.84
CA TRP A 272 -1.91 0.65 -0.48
C TRP A 272 -2.33 1.73 -1.48
N GLY A 273 -1.59 1.87 -2.56
CA GLY A 273 -1.83 2.92 -3.57
C GLY A 273 -3.25 2.92 -4.13
N PRO A 274 -3.79 1.79 -4.64
CA PRO A 274 -5.17 1.68 -5.13
C PRO A 274 -6.27 1.71 -4.05
N LEU A 275 -6.09 2.40 -2.92
CA LEU A 275 -7.06 2.44 -1.82
C LEU A 275 -8.43 2.97 -2.24
N GLN A 276 -8.49 3.80 -3.30
CA GLN A 276 -9.76 4.28 -3.85
C GLN A 276 -10.66 3.12 -4.30
N LEU A 277 -10.07 2.05 -4.85
CA LEU A 277 -10.86 0.86 -5.23
C LEU A 277 -11.53 0.22 -4.02
N ALA A 278 -10.83 0.15 -2.87
CA ALA A 278 -11.43 -0.34 -1.63
C ALA A 278 -12.64 0.53 -1.20
N LEU A 279 -12.50 1.85 -1.27
CA LEU A 279 -13.60 2.75 -0.94
C LEU A 279 -14.81 2.55 -1.86
N ASP A 280 -14.58 2.27 -3.14
CA ASP A 280 -15.65 2.11 -4.14
C ASP A 280 -16.32 0.72 -4.08
N VAL A 281 -15.60 -0.36 -3.70
CA VAL A 281 -16.13 -1.74 -3.76
C VAL A 281 -16.32 -2.42 -2.40
N CYS A 282 -15.54 -2.04 -1.39
CA CYS A 282 -15.57 -2.62 -0.05
C CYS A 282 -15.28 -1.55 1.01
N PRO A 283 -16.15 -0.53 1.17
CA PRO A 283 -15.98 0.55 2.14
C PRO A 283 -15.88 0.04 3.59
N ASP A 284 -16.29 -1.21 3.84
CA ASP A 284 -16.18 -1.87 5.14
C ASP A 284 -14.72 -1.96 5.64
N ILE A 285 -13.74 -2.01 4.76
CA ILE A 285 -12.31 -1.97 5.13
C ILE A 285 -12.00 -0.68 5.90
N LEU A 286 -12.40 0.47 5.37
CA LEU A 286 -12.16 1.77 5.99
C LEU A 286 -13.10 2.02 7.17
N SER A 287 -14.32 1.48 7.12
CA SER A 287 -15.26 1.52 8.25
C SER A 287 -14.74 0.72 9.44
N LEU A 288 -14.21 -0.47 9.18
CA LEU A 288 -13.62 -1.32 10.22
C LEU A 288 -12.37 -0.65 10.82
N PHE A 289 -11.52 -0.04 10.00
CA PHE A 289 -10.40 0.79 10.47
C PHE A 289 -10.88 1.89 11.41
N ALA A 290 -11.86 2.71 10.98
CA ALA A 290 -12.34 3.82 11.79
C ALA A 290 -12.99 3.35 13.11
N ARG A 291 -13.79 2.28 13.08
CA ARG A 291 -14.41 1.68 14.27
C ARG A 291 -13.37 1.11 15.24
N ASP A 292 -12.33 0.44 14.73
CA ASP A 292 -11.23 -0.11 15.52
C ASP A 292 -10.41 0.99 16.23
N GLN A 293 -10.45 2.21 15.68
CA GLN A 293 -9.92 3.42 16.32
C GLN A 293 -10.98 4.19 17.15
N GLY A 294 -12.19 3.65 17.34
CA GLY A 294 -13.24 4.19 18.20
C GLY A 294 -14.05 5.33 17.57
N PHE A 295 -14.14 5.40 16.24
CA PHE A 295 -15.00 6.35 15.53
C PHE A 295 -16.29 5.70 15.03
N ASP A 296 -17.38 6.47 15.00
CA ASP A 296 -18.67 6.03 14.44
C ASP A 296 -18.70 6.24 12.92
N THR A 297 -19.10 5.21 12.16
CA THR A 297 -19.06 5.20 10.69
C THR A 297 -20.44 4.95 10.05
N ARG A 298 -21.54 5.37 10.68
CA ARG A 298 -22.92 5.05 10.24
C ARG A 298 -23.36 5.68 8.90
N ARG A 299 -22.53 6.48 8.23
CA ARG A 299 -22.92 7.31 7.08
C ARG A 299 -22.21 6.98 5.77
N LEU A 300 -21.72 5.78 5.58
CA LEU A 300 -21.00 5.45 4.35
C LEU A 300 -21.94 5.15 3.19
N PRO A 301 -21.56 5.56 1.96
CA PRO A 301 -22.29 5.15 0.76
C PRO A 301 -22.20 3.64 0.56
N ALA A 302 -23.21 3.08 -0.09
CA ALA A 302 -23.21 1.67 -0.47
C ALA A 302 -22.09 1.39 -1.50
N ALA A 303 -21.49 0.20 -1.41
CA ALA A 303 -20.54 -0.27 -2.40
C ALA A 303 -21.15 -0.36 -3.79
N SER A 304 -20.35 -0.09 -4.83
CA SER A 304 -20.75 -0.21 -6.25
C SER A 304 -19.73 -1.07 -7.01
N PRO A 305 -19.65 -2.39 -6.72
CA PRO A 305 -18.58 -3.25 -7.22
C PRO A 305 -18.61 -3.46 -8.74
N ASP A 306 -19.81 -3.50 -9.36
CA ASP A 306 -19.97 -3.96 -10.75
C ASP A 306 -19.38 -3.03 -11.82
N LYS A 307 -19.08 -1.78 -11.47
CA LYS A 307 -18.52 -0.78 -12.39
C LYS A 307 -17.22 -0.17 -11.89
N ALA A 308 -16.71 -0.66 -10.79
CA ALA A 308 -15.54 -0.08 -10.17
C ALA A 308 -14.25 -0.53 -10.89
N ALA A 309 -13.39 0.42 -11.13
CA ALA A 309 -12.00 0.21 -11.45
C ALA A 309 -11.18 1.29 -10.76
N TYR A 310 -9.90 1.05 -10.62
CA TYR A 310 -8.93 2.04 -10.18
C TYR A 310 -7.99 2.33 -11.33
N ALA A 311 -7.77 3.60 -11.60
CA ALA A 311 -6.73 4.05 -12.51
C ALA A 311 -5.90 5.18 -11.88
N TRP A 312 -4.67 5.31 -12.35
CA TRP A 312 -3.75 6.38 -12.02
C TRP A 312 -2.97 6.80 -13.27
N ALA A 313 -3.71 7.29 -14.28
CA ALA A 313 -3.14 7.69 -15.55
C ALA A 313 -2.36 9.00 -15.45
N TYR A 314 -2.91 9.98 -14.72
CA TYR A 314 -2.35 11.33 -14.60
C TYR A 314 -1.11 11.46 -13.71
N GLY A 315 -0.70 10.42 -13.01
CA GLY A 315 0.52 10.43 -12.20
C GLY A 315 1.54 9.38 -12.64
N ALA A 316 1.19 8.55 -13.63
CA ALA A 316 2.03 7.48 -14.14
C ALA A 316 2.72 7.87 -15.45
N ASN A 317 3.93 7.35 -15.65
CA ASN A 317 4.56 7.37 -16.98
C ASN A 317 3.98 6.22 -17.80
N LEU A 318 2.83 6.44 -18.45
CA LEU A 318 2.09 5.40 -19.17
C LEU A 318 2.93 4.66 -20.22
N PRO A 319 3.76 5.33 -21.07
CA PRO A 319 4.58 4.63 -22.06
C PRO A 319 5.55 3.60 -21.51
N GLY A 320 5.97 3.76 -20.24
CA GLY A 320 6.86 2.84 -19.56
C GLY A 320 6.15 1.76 -18.74
N CYS A 321 4.81 1.72 -18.72
CA CYS A 321 4.07 0.78 -17.93
C CYS A 321 4.02 -0.62 -18.55
N VAL A 322 3.92 -1.63 -17.69
CA VAL A 322 3.75 -3.05 -18.08
C VAL A 322 2.28 -3.40 -17.97
N VAL A 323 1.72 -3.92 -19.05
CA VAL A 323 0.36 -4.47 -19.09
C VAL A 323 0.42 -5.94 -18.69
N HIS A 324 -0.25 -6.31 -17.61
CA HIS A 324 -0.36 -7.69 -17.14
C HIS A 324 -1.22 -8.56 -18.08
N PRO A 325 -1.12 -9.91 -18.05
CA PRO A 325 -1.88 -10.78 -18.95
C PRO A 325 -3.38 -10.49 -19.00
N ALA A 326 -4.00 -10.18 -17.86
CA ALA A 326 -5.42 -9.82 -17.83
C ALA A 326 -5.73 -8.47 -18.51
N GLY A 327 -4.80 -7.51 -18.47
CA GLY A 327 -4.90 -6.25 -19.21
C GLY A 327 -4.67 -6.43 -20.70
N GLN A 328 -3.76 -7.33 -21.10
CA GLN A 328 -3.50 -7.67 -22.49
C GLN A 328 -4.72 -8.33 -23.18
N ALA A 329 -5.59 -8.95 -22.42
CA ALA A 329 -6.84 -9.53 -22.93
C ALA A 329 -7.92 -8.47 -23.27
N LEU A 330 -7.73 -7.22 -22.85
CA LEU A 330 -8.63 -6.10 -23.15
C LEU A 330 -8.27 -5.48 -24.51
N ARG A 331 -9.27 -4.97 -25.21
CA ARG A 331 -9.02 -4.15 -26.41
C ARG A 331 -8.37 -2.81 -25.99
N PRO A 332 -7.50 -2.22 -26.82
CA PRO A 332 -6.86 -0.95 -26.49
C PRO A 332 -7.84 0.16 -26.07
N ALA A 333 -8.97 0.29 -26.78
CA ALA A 333 -10.00 1.28 -26.45
C ALA A 333 -10.67 1.04 -25.08
N GLU A 334 -10.81 -0.21 -24.65
CA GLU A 334 -11.32 -0.56 -23.31
C GLU A 334 -10.32 -0.21 -22.23
N LEU A 335 -9.03 -0.46 -22.51
CA LEU A 335 -7.94 -0.12 -21.60
C LEU A 335 -7.88 1.41 -21.40
N ASP A 336 -7.91 2.17 -22.48
CA ASP A 336 -7.91 3.63 -22.45
C ASP A 336 -9.16 4.17 -21.72
N GLN A 337 -10.34 3.62 -22.02
CA GLN A 337 -11.56 4.00 -21.32
C GLN A 337 -11.44 3.81 -19.82
N LEU A 338 -10.94 2.65 -19.36
CA LEU A 338 -10.76 2.39 -17.94
C LEU A 338 -9.76 3.35 -17.30
N LEU A 339 -8.63 3.62 -17.98
CA LEU A 339 -7.58 4.52 -17.48
C LEU A 339 -8.12 5.93 -17.19
N TYR A 340 -8.88 6.51 -18.12
CA TYR A 340 -9.31 7.90 -18.01
C TYR A 340 -10.64 8.08 -17.28
N THR A 341 -11.54 7.08 -17.32
CA THR A 341 -12.83 7.17 -16.61
C THR A 341 -12.67 6.94 -15.10
N HIS A 342 -11.70 6.09 -14.70
CA HIS A 342 -11.53 5.69 -13.30
C HIS A 342 -10.26 6.26 -12.64
N ASP A 343 -9.64 7.28 -13.26
CA ASP A 343 -8.47 7.91 -12.66
C ASP A 343 -8.80 8.48 -11.27
N VAL A 344 -7.94 8.15 -10.31
CA VAL A 344 -8.14 8.54 -8.90
C VAL A 344 -8.17 10.06 -8.72
N TYR A 345 -7.56 10.80 -9.65
CA TYR A 345 -7.53 12.26 -9.64
C TYR A 345 -8.57 12.92 -10.57
N ALA A 346 -9.28 12.16 -11.41
CA ALA A 346 -10.34 12.68 -12.30
C ALA A 346 -11.68 12.87 -11.56
N ARG A 347 -11.65 13.42 -10.35
CA ARG A 347 -12.83 13.68 -9.53
C ARG A 347 -12.86 15.14 -9.10
N ASP A 348 -14.03 15.68 -8.79
CA ASP A 348 -14.25 17.10 -8.44
C ASP A 348 -13.37 17.61 -7.30
N ASP A 349 -13.04 16.73 -6.36
CA ASP A 349 -12.20 17.05 -5.20
C ASP A 349 -10.69 17.16 -5.52
N THR A 350 -10.28 16.71 -6.70
CA THR A 350 -8.89 16.65 -7.17
C THR A 350 -8.67 17.28 -8.54
N GLN A 351 -9.65 17.97 -9.11
CA GLN A 351 -9.57 18.56 -10.46
C GLN A 351 -8.33 19.44 -10.69
N ALA A 352 -7.90 20.20 -9.67
CA ALA A 352 -6.72 21.05 -9.79
C ALA A 352 -5.39 20.28 -9.90
N LEU A 353 -5.38 18.95 -9.69
CA LEU A 353 -4.22 18.11 -9.97
C LEU A 353 -4.05 17.85 -11.47
N HIS A 354 -5.13 17.90 -12.25
CA HIS A 354 -5.11 17.74 -13.70
C HIS A 354 -4.63 18.99 -14.44
N ALA A 355 -4.84 20.17 -13.91
CA ALA A 355 -4.53 21.43 -14.59
C ALA A 355 -3.02 21.70 -14.79
N CYS A 356 -2.16 20.77 -14.35
CA CYS A 356 -0.70 20.91 -14.37
C CYS A 356 0.00 19.86 -15.26
N HIS A 357 -0.75 19.13 -16.10
CA HIS A 357 -0.17 18.10 -16.99
C HIS A 357 -0.57 18.31 -18.44
#